data_074cc0470617edbbddf16275eea6b5d3
#
_entry.id   074cc0470617edbbddf16275eea6b5d3
#
_cell.length_a   1.000
_cell.length_b   1.000
_cell.length_c   1.000
_cell.angle_alpha   90.00
_cell.angle_beta   90.00
_cell.angle_gamma   90.00
#
_symmetry.space_group_name_H-M   'P 1'
#
loop_
_entity.id
_entity.type
_entity.pdbx_description
1 polymer ?
#
loop_
_entity_poly.entity_id
_entity_poly.type
_entity_poly.pdbx_seq_one_letter_code
_entity_poly.pdbx_strand_id
1 'polypeptide(L)'
;MKFVGDDKMARAKYQVLVIPYSIDKGNVQYCIFHRSDMDIWQFIAGGGEDFDESVLLSAKREASEEANIDFNNQYIPLDTVSSIPANCFKNAKTIWGEDCYVIPEYCFGVKVDIEEIILSEEHSEYKWCSYEDAIEYLKYDSNRTALWELDCRIKKRLFN
;
A
#
# COMPACT_ATOMS: atom_id res chain seq x y z
N MET A 1 -0.46 -3.69 11.26
CA MET A 1 0.75 -3.34 10.54
C MET A 1 1.61 -4.57 10.31
N LYS A 2 2.13 -4.71 9.13
CA LYS A 2 2.92 -5.86 8.74
C LYS A 2 4.32 -5.80 9.37
N PHE A 3 4.75 -6.88 10.02
CA PHE A 3 6.17 -7.01 10.35
C PHE A 3 6.88 -7.52 9.12
N VAL A 4 7.76 -6.70 8.62
CA VAL A 4 8.37 -6.97 7.34
C VAL A 4 9.63 -7.79 7.51
N GLY A 5 9.69 -8.83 6.68
CA GLY A 5 10.91 -9.50 6.30
C GLY A 5 11.88 -9.75 7.43
N ASP A 6 11.53 -10.66 8.30
CA ASP A 6 12.37 -11.00 9.45
C ASP A 6 13.82 -11.23 9.08
N ASP A 7 14.06 -11.66 7.84
CA ASP A 7 15.38 -12.07 7.37
C ASP A 7 16.03 -11.05 6.44
N LYS A 8 15.36 -9.91 6.18
CA LYS A 8 15.88 -8.95 5.20
C LYS A 8 16.73 -7.89 5.88
N MET A 9 18.01 -8.14 5.98
CA MET A 9 18.97 -7.20 6.56
C MET A 9 19.25 -5.99 5.68
N ALA A 10 18.92 -6.07 4.38
CA ALA A 10 19.12 -4.99 3.41
C ALA A 10 17.90 -4.12 3.20
N ARG A 11 17.03 -4.01 4.20
CA ARG A 11 15.80 -3.24 4.10
C ARG A 11 16.07 -1.75 4.08
N ALA A 12 15.53 -1.06 3.08
CA ALA A 12 15.62 0.39 2.98
C ALA A 12 14.74 1.07 4.06
N LYS A 13 15.11 2.31 4.39
CA LYS A 13 14.49 3.06 5.48
C LYS A 13 13.21 3.78 5.01
N TYR A 14 12.30 3.02 4.38
CA TYR A 14 10.99 3.52 4.00
C TYR A 14 10.03 2.36 3.77
N GLN A 15 8.75 2.67 3.73
CA GLN A 15 7.68 1.75 3.40
C GLN A 15 6.88 2.32 2.23
N VAL A 16 6.19 1.44 1.50
CA VAL A 16 5.26 1.85 0.44
C VAL A 16 3.86 1.37 0.77
N LEU A 17 2.88 2.15 0.33
CA LEU A 17 1.46 1.83 0.40
C LEU A 17 0.90 1.87 -1.02
N VAL A 18 0.20 0.82 -1.44
CA VAL A 18 -0.34 0.75 -2.80
C VAL A 18 -1.83 0.50 -2.75
N ILE A 19 -2.59 1.37 -3.43
CA ILE A 19 -4.04 1.34 -3.47
C ILE A 19 -4.51 0.90 -4.86
N PRO A 20 -4.97 -0.34 -5.03
CA PRO A 20 -5.55 -0.76 -6.29
C PRO A 20 -6.93 -0.13 -6.48
N TYR A 21 -7.19 0.40 -7.68
CA TYR A 21 -8.49 0.94 -8.02
C TYR A 21 -8.92 0.47 -9.41
N SER A 22 -10.23 0.41 -9.61
CA SER A 22 -10.82 0.04 -10.89
C SER A 22 -11.89 1.05 -11.25
N ILE A 23 -11.98 1.36 -12.55
CA ILE A 23 -12.98 2.30 -13.05
C ILE A 23 -13.85 1.55 -14.09
N ASP A 24 -15.16 1.51 -13.83
CA ASP A 24 -16.11 0.91 -14.75
C ASP A 24 -17.28 1.88 -14.94
N LYS A 25 -17.45 2.40 -16.15
CA LYS A 25 -18.54 3.30 -16.53
C LYS A 25 -18.65 4.51 -15.58
N GLY A 26 -17.51 5.08 -15.22
CA GLY A 26 -17.45 6.23 -14.32
C GLY A 26 -17.52 5.90 -12.83
N ASN A 27 -17.74 4.64 -12.48
CA ASN A 27 -17.73 4.18 -11.10
C ASN A 27 -16.32 3.75 -10.69
N VAL A 28 -15.84 4.29 -9.57
CA VAL A 28 -14.53 3.96 -9.04
C VAL A 28 -14.69 3.04 -7.84
N GLN A 29 -13.96 1.94 -7.86
CA GLN A 29 -13.88 1.02 -6.73
C GLN A 29 -12.44 0.87 -6.27
N TYR A 30 -12.27 0.61 -4.99
CA TYR A 30 -10.97 0.43 -4.36
C TYR A 30 -10.88 -0.95 -3.75
N CYS A 31 -9.72 -1.58 -3.86
CA CYS A 31 -9.51 -2.91 -3.30
C CYS A 31 -8.85 -2.80 -1.93
N ILE A 32 -9.55 -3.27 -0.91
CA ILE A 32 -9.00 -3.37 0.45
C ILE A 32 -8.71 -4.82 0.77
N PHE A 33 -7.76 -5.04 1.69
CA PHE A 33 -7.24 -6.38 2.01
C PHE A 33 -7.33 -6.63 3.50
N HIS A 34 -7.79 -7.83 3.86
CA HIS A 34 -7.86 -8.26 5.25
C HIS A 34 -6.62 -9.07 5.58
N ARG A 35 -5.93 -8.70 6.67
CA ARG A 35 -4.72 -9.40 7.08
C ARG A 35 -5.02 -10.81 7.59
N SER A 36 -4.09 -11.74 7.33
CA SER A 36 -4.22 -13.12 7.80
C SER A 36 -3.97 -13.26 9.30
N ASP A 37 -3.17 -12.35 9.88
CA ASP A 37 -2.71 -12.45 11.27
C ASP A 37 -3.50 -11.61 12.27
N MET A 38 -4.37 -10.71 11.80
CA MET A 38 -5.20 -9.87 12.67
C MET A 38 -6.42 -9.35 11.90
N ASP A 39 -7.47 -9.01 12.65
CA ASP A 39 -8.72 -8.52 12.05
C ASP A 39 -8.62 -7.05 11.69
N ILE A 40 -7.86 -6.76 10.65
CA ILE A 40 -7.62 -5.40 10.17
C ILE A 40 -7.72 -5.35 8.65
N TRP A 41 -8.44 -4.36 8.14
CA TRP A 41 -8.46 -4.03 6.72
C TRP A 41 -7.47 -2.90 6.42
N GLN A 42 -6.73 -3.07 5.33
CA GLN A 42 -5.69 -2.13 4.91
C GLN A 42 -5.46 -2.24 3.40
N PHE A 43 -4.62 -1.34 2.87
CA PHE A 43 -4.11 -1.49 1.51
C PHE A 43 -2.82 -2.30 1.51
N ILE A 44 -2.30 -2.59 0.33
CA ILE A 44 -1.00 -3.27 0.18
C ILE A 44 0.06 -2.40 0.82
N ALA A 45 0.87 -2.98 1.70
CA ALA A 45 1.95 -2.25 2.36
C ALA A 45 3.18 -3.14 2.46
N GLY A 46 4.33 -2.57 2.23
CA GLY A 46 5.57 -3.33 2.33
C GLY A 46 6.79 -2.44 2.35
N GLY A 47 7.93 -3.03 2.67
CA GLY A 47 9.17 -2.30 2.79
C GLY A 47 9.93 -2.17 1.50
N GLY A 48 10.67 -1.08 1.36
CA GLY A 48 11.68 -0.98 0.33
C GLY A 48 12.84 -1.91 0.61
N GLU A 49 13.52 -2.33 -0.42
CA GLU A 49 14.77 -3.09 -0.31
C GLU A 49 15.92 -2.22 -0.80
N ASP A 50 17.12 -2.41 -0.26
CA ASP A 50 18.27 -1.62 -0.68
C ASP A 50 18.59 -1.78 -2.17
N PHE A 51 18.22 -2.92 -2.76
CA PHE A 51 18.43 -3.17 -4.17
C PHE A 51 17.35 -2.55 -5.08
N ASP A 52 16.27 -2.03 -4.53
CA ASP A 52 15.26 -1.36 -5.34
C ASP A 52 15.83 -0.03 -5.86
N GLU A 53 15.74 0.18 -7.17
CA GLU A 53 16.31 1.37 -7.80
C GLU A 53 15.49 2.64 -7.50
N SER A 54 14.23 2.49 -7.11
CA SER A 54 13.36 3.62 -6.79
C SER A 54 12.25 3.20 -5.86
N VAL A 55 11.61 4.18 -5.24
CA VAL A 55 10.44 3.95 -4.40
C VAL A 55 9.29 3.36 -5.22
N LEU A 56 9.12 3.82 -6.46
CA LEU A 56 8.10 3.28 -7.36
C LEU A 56 8.34 1.79 -7.64
N LEU A 57 9.59 1.39 -7.84
CA LEU A 57 9.89 -0.03 -8.06
C LEU A 57 9.61 -0.87 -6.82
N SER A 58 9.83 -0.33 -5.63
CA SER A 58 9.40 -1.01 -4.40
C SER A 58 7.89 -1.21 -4.37
N ALA A 59 7.13 -0.17 -4.75
CA ALA A 59 5.67 -0.25 -4.80
C ALA A 59 5.20 -1.32 -5.80
N LYS A 60 5.80 -1.35 -6.98
CA LYS A 60 5.47 -2.33 -8.02
C LYS A 60 5.79 -3.76 -7.57
N ARG A 61 6.93 -3.94 -6.91
CA ARG A 61 7.34 -5.26 -6.41
C ARG A 61 6.36 -5.75 -5.33
N GLU A 62 6.04 -4.91 -4.36
CA GLU A 62 5.10 -5.27 -3.30
C GLU A 62 3.70 -5.58 -3.85
N ALA A 63 3.22 -4.79 -4.81
CA ALA A 63 1.92 -5.03 -5.43
C ALA A 63 1.91 -6.35 -6.21
N SER A 64 3.01 -6.68 -6.87
CA SER A 64 3.16 -7.95 -7.59
C SER A 64 3.18 -9.13 -6.62
N GLU A 65 3.96 -9.02 -5.54
CA GLU A 65 4.10 -10.09 -4.56
C GLU A 65 2.81 -10.34 -3.79
N GLU A 66 2.11 -9.27 -3.38
CA GLU A 66 0.95 -9.41 -2.51
C GLU A 66 -0.37 -9.61 -3.25
N ALA A 67 -0.50 -9.11 -4.46
CA ALA A 67 -1.78 -9.13 -5.17
C ALA A 67 -1.67 -9.46 -6.64
N ASN A 68 -0.50 -9.90 -7.12
CA ASN A 68 -0.28 -10.29 -8.51
C ASN A 68 -0.52 -9.16 -9.52
N ILE A 69 -0.27 -7.93 -9.13
CA ILE A 69 -0.46 -6.77 -10.00
C ILE A 69 0.76 -6.59 -10.90
N ASP A 70 0.52 -6.47 -12.21
CA ASP A 70 1.58 -6.35 -13.20
C ASP A 70 2.34 -5.03 -13.04
N PHE A 71 3.67 -5.08 -13.23
CA PHE A 71 4.54 -3.91 -13.20
C PHE A 71 4.15 -2.85 -14.24
N ASN A 72 3.54 -3.26 -15.33
CA ASN A 72 3.15 -2.36 -16.43
C ASN A 72 1.82 -1.65 -16.22
N ASN A 73 1.09 -1.97 -15.14
CA ASN A 73 -0.13 -1.25 -14.81
C ASN A 73 0.18 0.22 -14.53
N GLN A 74 -0.82 1.07 -14.69
CA GLN A 74 -0.65 2.51 -14.52
C GLN A 74 -0.60 2.88 -13.03
N TYR A 75 0.54 3.40 -12.58
CA TYR A 75 0.73 3.86 -11.21
C TYR A 75 0.59 5.38 -11.12
N ILE A 76 -0.01 5.84 -10.03
CA ILE A 76 -0.15 7.27 -9.72
C ILE A 76 0.60 7.51 -8.40
N PRO A 77 1.73 8.23 -8.42
CA PRO A 77 2.37 8.66 -7.17
C PRO A 77 1.48 9.67 -6.45
N LEU A 78 1.33 9.50 -5.14
CA LEU A 78 0.57 10.43 -4.31
C LEU A 78 1.52 11.38 -3.57
N ASP A 79 1.00 12.53 -3.16
CA ASP A 79 1.74 13.47 -2.33
C ASP A 79 1.72 13.06 -0.85
N THR A 80 0.74 12.25 -0.47
CA THR A 80 0.63 11.75 0.90
C THR A 80 1.86 10.98 1.31
N VAL A 81 2.46 11.37 2.42
CA VAL A 81 3.57 10.67 3.07
C VAL A 81 3.22 10.55 4.54
N SER A 82 3.25 9.35 5.06
CA SER A 82 2.97 9.10 6.47
C SER A 82 4.24 8.73 7.21
N SER A 83 4.29 9.03 8.50
CA SER A 83 5.39 8.60 9.37
C SER A 83 4.95 7.35 10.12
N ILE A 84 5.75 6.30 10.04
CA ILE A 84 5.48 5.03 10.71
C ILE A 84 6.49 4.87 11.85
N PRO A 85 6.05 4.58 13.09
CA PRO A 85 7.00 4.32 14.16
C PRO A 85 7.93 3.17 13.81
N ALA A 86 9.23 3.39 13.96
CA ALA A 86 10.23 2.40 13.61
C ALA A 86 10.06 1.10 14.41
N ASN A 87 9.56 1.18 15.64
CA ASN A 87 9.33 -0.01 16.47
C ASN A 87 8.19 -0.92 15.99
N CYS A 88 7.46 -0.51 14.96
CA CYS A 88 6.51 -1.40 14.28
C CYS A 88 7.22 -2.45 13.43
N PHE A 89 8.53 -2.32 13.22
CA PHE A 89 9.31 -3.21 12.38
C PHE A 89 10.30 -4.01 13.21
N LYS A 90 10.41 -5.29 12.87
CA LYS A 90 11.33 -6.18 13.56
C LYS A 90 12.77 -5.77 13.26
N ASN A 91 13.63 -5.81 14.27
CA ASN A 91 15.05 -5.48 14.17
C ASN A 91 15.34 -4.05 13.69
N ALA A 92 14.41 -3.13 13.88
CA ALA A 92 14.56 -1.74 13.42
C ALA A 92 15.83 -1.08 13.96
N LYS A 93 16.12 -1.27 15.24
CA LYS A 93 17.32 -0.67 15.85
C LYS A 93 18.60 -1.22 15.27
N THR A 94 18.63 -2.49 14.94
CA THR A 94 19.79 -3.13 14.31
C THR A 94 19.98 -2.64 12.87
N ILE A 95 18.87 -2.50 12.13
CA ILE A 95 18.91 -2.16 10.72
C ILE A 95 19.16 -0.66 10.52
N TRP A 96 18.45 0.19 11.28
CA TRP A 96 18.43 1.64 11.06
C TRP A 96 19.07 2.48 12.19
N GLY A 97 19.53 1.82 13.25
CA GLY A 97 20.15 2.50 14.38
C GLY A 97 19.15 2.85 15.47
N GLU A 98 19.70 3.12 16.66
CA GLU A 98 18.90 3.39 17.86
C GLU A 98 18.15 4.71 17.82
N ASP A 99 18.62 5.66 17.02
CA ASP A 99 18.02 7.00 16.93
C ASP A 99 17.02 7.13 15.79
N CYS A 100 16.67 6.04 15.12
CA CYS A 100 15.63 6.04 14.12
C CYS A 100 14.27 5.83 14.79
N TYR A 101 13.48 6.89 14.89
CA TYR A 101 12.18 6.84 15.55
C TYR A 101 11.03 6.58 14.61
N VAL A 102 11.09 7.13 13.40
CA VAL A 102 10.05 6.94 12.38
C VAL A 102 10.69 6.73 11.02
N ILE A 103 9.94 6.07 10.14
CA ILE A 103 10.30 5.96 8.72
C ILE A 103 9.13 6.47 7.86
N PRO A 104 9.41 7.00 6.67
CA PRO A 104 8.33 7.46 5.80
C PRO A 104 7.64 6.30 5.10
N GLU A 105 6.34 6.45 4.86
CA GLU A 105 5.56 5.58 4.00
C GLU A 105 5.10 6.37 2.79
N TYR A 106 5.57 6.01 1.60
CA TYR A 106 5.21 6.63 0.34
C TYR A 106 4.03 5.89 -0.29
N CYS A 107 3.09 6.65 -0.89
CA CYS A 107 1.80 6.12 -1.29
C CYS A 107 1.59 6.22 -2.79
N PHE A 108 0.94 5.20 -3.36
CA PHE A 108 0.66 5.10 -4.80
C PHE A 108 -0.74 4.54 -5.01
N GLY A 109 -1.38 4.98 -6.10
CA GLY A 109 -2.53 4.28 -6.64
C GLY A 109 -2.11 3.44 -7.83
N VAL A 110 -2.80 2.35 -8.10
CA VAL A 110 -2.56 1.54 -9.30
C VAL A 110 -3.88 1.11 -9.90
N LYS A 111 -4.04 1.36 -11.20
CA LYS A 111 -5.25 0.97 -11.93
C LYS A 111 -5.17 -0.51 -12.30
N VAL A 112 -6.20 -1.27 -11.93
CA VAL A 112 -6.26 -2.70 -12.22
C VAL A 112 -7.66 -3.07 -12.69
N ASP A 113 -7.75 -4.23 -13.37
CA ASP A 113 -9.04 -4.86 -13.63
C ASP A 113 -9.41 -5.70 -12.40
N ILE A 114 -10.71 -5.79 -12.12
CA ILE A 114 -11.20 -6.48 -10.91
C ILE A 114 -10.71 -7.93 -10.84
N GLU A 115 -10.59 -8.60 -11.99
CA GLU A 115 -10.19 -10.01 -12.03
C GLU A 115 -8.70 -10.26 -11.85
N GLU A 116 -7.86 -9.21 -11.86
CA GLU A 116 -6.40 -9.38 -11.78
C GLU A 116 -5.90 -9.80 -10.39
N ILE A 117 -6.66 -9.49 -9.34
CA ILE A 117 -6.18 -9.68 -7.96
C ILE A 117 -6.07 -11.16 -7.58
N ILE A 118 -4.87 -11.58 -7.20
CA ILE A 118 -4.60 -12.90 -6.65
C ILE A 118 -3.83 -12.70 -5.35
N LEU A 119 -4.41 -13.12 -4.24
CA LEU A 119 -3.84 -12.89 -2.91
C LEU A 119 -2.59 -13.71 -2.62
N SER A 120 -1.66 -13.10 -1.87
CA SER A 120 -0.58 -13.81 -1.21
C SER A 120 -1.07 -14.34 0.14
N GLU A 121 -0.18 -15.04 0.86
CA GLU A 121 -0.49 -15.58 2.19
C GLU A 121 -0.68 -14.51 3.27
N GLU A 122 -0.25 -13.28 3.02
CA GLU A 122 -0.34 -12.20 4.01
C GLU A 122 -1.76 -11.72 4.24
N HIS A 123 -2.65 -11.96 3.29
CA HIS A 123 -4.03 -11.51 3.37
C HIS A 123 -4.98 -12.69 3.23
N SER A 124 -6.04 -12.71 4.05
CA SER A 124 -7.04 -13.76 4.04
C SER A 124 -8.14 -13.54 3.00
N GLU A 125 -8.41 -12.28 2.69
CA GLU A 125 -9.44 -11.92 1.71
C GLU A 125 -9.22 -10.49 1.21
N TYR A 126 -9.90 -10.16 0.12
CA TYR A 126 -9.95 -8.80 -0.39
C TYR A 126 -11.39 -8.42 -0.71
N LYS A 127 -11.63 -7.12 -0.84
CA LYS A 127 -12.96 -6.60 -1.12
C LYS A 127 -12.84 -5.38 -2.01
N TRP A 128 -13.66 -5.34 -3.05
CA TRP A 128 -13.82 -4.15 -3.88
C TRP A 128 -14.98 -3.34 -3.30
N CYS A 129 -14.76 -2.07 -3.04
CA CYS A 129 -15.78 -1.22 -2.44
C CYS A 129 -15.65 0.24 -2.89
N SER A 130 -16.72 1.00 -2.63
CA SER A 130 -16.74 2.44 -2.86
C SER A 130 -15.75 3.15 -1.93
N TYR A 131 -15.48 4.42 -2.22
CA TYR A 131 -14.69 5.27 -1.32
C TYR A 131 -15.31 5.29 0.08
N GLU A 132 -16.62 5.53 0.15
CA GLU A 132 -17.34 5.68 1.42
C GLU A 132 -17.23 4.40 2.27
N ASP A 133 -17.38 3.25 1.64
CA ASP A 133 -17.26 1.98 2.36
C ASP A 133 -15.81 1.70 2.79
N ALA A 134 -14.86 1.97 1.91
CA ALA A 134 -13.45 1.75 2.21
C ALA A 134 -13.01 2.55 3.44
N ILE A 135 -13.41 3.81 3.54
CA ILE A 135 -13.08 4.67 4.67
C ILE A 135 -13.53 4.05 5.99
N GLU A 136 -14.69 3.41 6.00
CA GLU A 136 -15.21 2.79 7.23
C GLU A 136 -14.46 1.50 7.60
N TYR A 137 -14.04 0.71 6.62
CA TYR A 137 -13.33 -0.54 6.87
C TYR A 137 -11.88 -0.34 7.30
N LEU A 138 -11.20 0.66 6.73
CA LEU A 138 -9.76 0.85 6.93
C LEU A 138 -9.42 1.19 8.38
N LYS A 139 -8.44 0.49 8.93
CA LYS A 139 -8.01 0.68 10.31
C LYS A 139 -7.14 1.93 10.50
N TYR A 140 -6.24 2.20 9.56
CA TYR A 140 -5.21 3.22 9.75
C TYR A 140 -5.55 4.54 9.08
N ASP A 141 -5.31 5.65 9.80
CA ASP A 141 -5.49 6.99 9.26
C ASP A 141 -4.61 7.24 8.04
N SER A 142 -3.41 6.68 8.03
CA SER A 142 -2.50 6.80 6.88
C SER A 142 -3.14 6.27 5.61
N ASN A 143 -3.83 5.13 5.70
CA ASN A 143 -4.54 4.54 4.56
C ASN A 143 -5.71 5.42 4.13
N ARG A 144 -6.47 5.97 5.08
CA ARG A 144 -7.60 6.83 4.77
C ARG A 144 -7.17 8.13 4.10
N THR A 145 -6.08 8.74 4.56
CA THR A 145 -5.55 9.97 3.97
C THR A 145 -5.10 9.73 2.53
N ALA A 146 -4.34 8.66 2.29
CA ALA A 146 -3.89 8.31 0.95
C ALA A 146 -5.07 8.02 0.02
N LEU A 147 -6.07 7.30 0.51
CA LEU A 147 -7.28 7.01 -0.25
C LEU A 147 -8.03 8.29 -0.63
N TRP A 148 -8.16 9.22 0.32
CA TRP A 148 -8.84 10.51 0.06
C TRP A 148 -8.14 11.26 -1.08
N GLU A 149 -6.82 11.35 -1.04
CA GLU A 149 -6.07 12.03 -2.09
C GLU A 149 -6.25 11.33 -3.44
N LEU A 150 -6.14 10.01 -3.46
CA LEU A 150 -6.31 9.24 -4.70
C LEU A 150 -7.72 9.44 -5.28
N ASP A 151 -8.73 9.38 -4.44
CA ASP A 151 -10.13 9.58 -4.87
C ASP A 151 -10.32 10.97 -5.48
N CYS A 152 -9.75 12.00 -4.86
CA CYS A 152 -9.78 13.37 -5.40
C CYS A 152 -9.11 13.44 -6.77
N ARG A 153 -7.94 12.84 -6.91
CA ARG A 153 -7.18 12.85 -8.18
C ARG A 153 -7.93 12.14 -9.30
N ILE A 154 -8.51 10.98 -9.00
CA ILE A 154 -9.25 10.21 -10.00
C ILE A 154 -10.51 10.97 -10.42
N LYS A 155 -11.28 11.47 -9.49
CA LYS A 155 -12.52 12.21 -9.78
C LYS A 155 -12.26 13.47 -10.58
N LYS A 156 -11.17 14.17 -10.29
CA LYS A 156 -10.78 15.33 -11.07
C LYS A 156 -10.52 14.97 -12.53
N ARG A 157 -9.87 13.85 -12.80
CA ARG A 157 -9.60 13.39 -14.17
C ARG A 157 -10.87 12.97 -14.90
N LEU A 158 -11.82 12.36 -14.18
CA LEU A 158 -13.06 11.86 -14.79
C LEU A 158 -14.04 12.98 -15.12
N PHE A 159 -14.06 14.05 -14.34
CA PHE A 159 -15.07 15.09 -14.45
C PHE A 159 -14.55 16.44 -14.94
N ASN A 160 -13.28 16.51 -15.34
CA ASN A 160 -12.72 17.72 -15.91
C ASN A 160 -12.27 17.49 -17.36
#